data_1ac5e46f59078fafa9a3e244ad9376c1
#
_entry.id   1ac5e46f59078fafa9a3e244ad9376c1
#
_cell.length_a   1.000
_cell.length_b   1.000
_cell.length_c   1.000
_cell.angle_alpha   90.00
_cell.angle_beta   90.00
_cell.angle_gamma   90.00
#
_symmetry.space_group_name_H-M   'P 1'
#
loop_
_entity.id
_entity.type
_entity.pdbx_description
1 polymer ?
#
loop_
_entity_poly.entity_id
_entity_poly.type
_entity_poly.pdbx_seq_one_letter_code
_entity_poly.pdbx_strand_id
1 'polypeptide(L)'
;MANTAEDSARVDAIARYRIVGEPAEPNLESLARLAATLCGVSTAVVNIIDDAHQHQVAAYGVVADICSRQDSMCAIVLRDARHVLVDDARVDERFAANPFVTGELARIRFYASSPLITPEGISIGTLCVFAEETGTLTAEQSAALDLLACQAVEVLELRRLTLELARSNRQLAHFAGRVSHDLRNPLLAIVGHLDLAAEGIEAGDTARTSRALTSAESAALRMGDTITGLLSYARLGGAQPAATPVPVRTMLADALADLDATIRVAEATVVVDAADDELVGDAALLRILVQNLVANAVKYSAGAGVRPQIRVTARRDDDAWSLTVDDNGPGIAPPLRERVFDVMERGDAGDVPGLGIGLATCRLIAEAHNGRIAIDDAPGGGARLRLTLLAERAGGELPA
;
A
#
# COMPACT_ATOMS: atom_id res chain seq x y z
N MET A 1 13.19 -7.85 -29.10
CA MET A 1 12.24 -6.94 -28.49
C MET A 1 11.12 -7.61 -27.66
N ALA A 2 11.15 -8.91 -27.44
CA ALA A 2 10.06 -9.62 -26.69
C ALA A 2 10.39 -9.82 -25.20
N ASN A 3 11.27 -9.05 -24.60
CA ASN A 3 11.84 -9.39 -23.29
C ASN A 3 11.71 -8.33 -22.18
N THR A 4 11.07 -7.20 -22.44
CA THR A 4 10.94 -6.14 -21.44
C THR A 4 9.85 -6.41 -20.39
N ALA A 5 8.79 -7.12 -20.75
CA ALA A 5 7.67 -7.39 -19.82
C ALA A 5 8.02 -8.49 -18.79
N GLU A 6 8.67 -9.58 -19.22
CA GLU A 6 9.11 -10.67 -18.31
C GLU A 6 10.24 -10.20 -17.39
N ASP A 7 11.22 -9.44 -17.92
CA ASP A 7 12.29 -8.87 -17.12
C ASP A 7 11.74 -7.85 -16.10
N SER A 8 10.76 -7.02 -16.48
CA SER A 8 10.09 -6.09 -15.55
C SER A 8 9.34 -6.84 -14.45
N ALA A 9 8.54 -7.86 -14.80
CA ALA A 9 7.80 -8.67 -13.82
C ALA A 9 8.75 -9.37 -12.83
N ARG A 10 9.92 -9.84 -13.31
CA ARG A 10 10.94 -10.44 -12.45
C ARG A 10 11.58 -9.43 -11.50
N VAL A 11 11.97 -8.26 -11.99
CA VAL A 11 12.53 -7.18 -11.15
C VAL A 11 11.53 -6.77 -10.07
N ASP A 12 10.25 -6.62 -10.42
CA ASP A 12 9.18 -6.31 -9.47
C ASP A 12 8.99 -7.44 -8.44
N ALA A 13 9.05 -8.71 -8.87
CA ALA A 13 8.98 -9.85 -7.96
C ALA A 13 10.17 -9.87 -6.99
N ILE A 14 11.40 -9.68 -7.47
CA ILE A 14 12.61 -9.61 -6.65
C ILE A 14 12.53 -8.49 -5.62
N ALA A 15 12.05 -7.32 -6.02
CA ALA A 15 11.94 -6.15 -5.13
C ALA A 15 11.04 -6.42 -3.91
N ARG A 16 10.03 -7.30 -4.03
CA ARG A 16 9.13 -7.68 -2.93
C ARG A 16 9.86 -8.42 -1.81
N TYR A 17 10.89 -9.22 -2.11
CA TYR A 17 11.64 -10.00 -1.12
C TYR A 17 12.65 -9.17 -0.34
N ARG A 18 13.08 -8.02 -0.87
CA ARG A 18 14.08 -7.14 -0.24
C ARG A 18 15.32 -7.92 0.22
N ILE A 19 15.82 -8.79 -0.62
CA ILE A 19 16.97 -9.67 -0.30
C ILE A 19 18.28 -9.17 -0.89
N VAL A 20 18.22 -8.40 -1.97
CA VAL A 20 19.40 -7.88 -2.65
C VAL A 20 20.04 -6.76 -1.84
N GLY A 21 21.35 -6.86 -1.57
CA GLY A 21 22.10 -5.89 -0.76
C GLY A 21 21.96 -6.06 0.75
N GLU A 22 21.20 -7.07 1.19
CA GLU A 22 21.04 -7.40 2.61
C GLU A 22 22.06 -8.49 3.04
N PRO A 23 22.35 -8.61 4.35
CA PRO A 23 23.14 -9.73 4.88
C PRO A 23 22.51 -11.07 4.49
N ALA A 24 23.37 -12.08 4.30
CA ALA A 24 22.93 -13.42 3.95
C ALA A 24 21.92 -13.97 4.98
N GLU A 25 20.82 -14.55 4.47
CA GLU A 25 19.80 -15.18 5.31
C GLU A 25 20.32 -16.53 5.83
N PRO A 26 20.41 -16.77 7.16
CA PRO A 26 21.01 -18.00 7.69
C PRO A 26 20.34 -19.29 7.22
N ASN A 27 19.04 -19.25 6.95
CA ASN A 27 18.32 -20.42 6.44
C ASN A 27 18.70 -20.70 4.99
N LEU A 28 18.90 -19.68 4.14
CA LEU A 28 19.38 -19.85 2.77
C LEU A 28 20.81 -20.39 2.73
N GLU A 29 21.71 -19.91 3.63
CA GLU A 29 23.06 -20.47 3.75
C GLU A 29 23.03 -21.94 4.16
N SER A 30 22.11 -22.32 5.08
CA SER A 30 21.91 -23.70 5.50
C SER A 30 21.43 -24.57 4.36
N LEU A 31 20.53 -24.07 3.50
CA LEU A 31 20.07 -24.77 2.29
C LEU A 31 21.19 -24.92 1.26
N ALA A 32 21.99 -23.88 1.03
CA ALA A 32 23.15 -23.99 0.14
C ALA A 32 24.14 -25.05 0.63
N ARG A 33 24.47 -25.05 1.91
CA ARG A 33 25.33 -26.07 2.51
C ARG A 33 24.75 -27.48 2.36
N LEU A 34 23.45 -27.66 2.58
CA LEU A 34 22.78 -28.94 2.43
C LEU A 34 22.79 -29.38 0.96
N ALA A 35 22.57 -28.48 0.01
CA ALA A 35 22.65 -28.76 -1.44
C ALA A 35 24.05 -29.26 -1.82
N ALA A 36 25.13 -28.59 -1.38
CA ALA A 36 26.48 -29.01 -1.63
C ALA A 36 26.76 -30.44 -1.06
N THR A 37 26.29 -30.68 0.18
CA THR A 37 26.47 -31.96 0.88
C THR A 37 25.74 -33.10 0.17
N LEU A 38 24.47 -32.91 -0.20
CA LEU A 38 23.65 -33.94 -0.87
C LEU A 38 24.14 -34.25 -2.29
N CYS A 39 24.56 -33.22 -3.01
CA CYS A 39 25.10 -33.37 -4.37
C CYS A 39 26.56 -33.84 -4.37
N GLY A 40 27.23 -33.88 -3.20
CA GLY A 40 28.62 -34.35 -3.10
C GLY A 40 29.64 -33.38 -3.71
N VAL A 41 29.36 -32.09 -3.72
CA VAL A 41 30.21 -31.04 -4.31
C VAL A 41 30.69 -30.05 -3.26
N SER A 42 31.75 -29.29 -3.58
CA SER A 42 32.34 -28.32 -2.67
C SER A 42 31.58 -27.01 -2.57
N THR A 43 30.76 -26.69 -3.57
CA THR A 43 30.19 -25.35 -3.70
C THR A 43 28.71 -25.38 -4.08
N ALA A 44 27.92 -24.55 -3.37
CA ALA A 44 26.52 -24.30 -3.71
C ALA A 44 26.20 -22.82 -3.46
N VAL A 45 25.33 -22.24 -4.29
CA VAL A 45 24.97 -20.84 -4.23
C VAL A 45 23.47 -20.64 -4.53
N VAL A 46 22.83 -19.81 -3.72
CA VAL A 46 21.49 -19.26 -4.01
C VAL A 46 21.67 -17.92 -4.69
N ASN A 47 21.21 -17.83 -5.92
CA ASN A 47 21.35 -16.63 -6.76
C ASN A 47 20.00 -15.98 -7.00
N ILE A 48 19.96 -14.67 -6.92
CA ILE A 48 18.87 -13.82 -7.41
C ILE A 48 19.41 -13.05 -8.63
N ILE A 49 18.64 -13.01 -9.72
CA ILE A 49 19.09 -12.48 -11.00
C ILE A 49 18.13 -11.40 -11.47
N ASP A 50 18.57 -10.15 -11.38
CA ASP A 50 17.82 -9.00 -11.87
C ASP A 50 18.04 -8.75 -13.38
N ASP A 51 17.81 -7.54 -13.86
CA ASP A 51 18.02 -7.15 -15.26
C ASP A 51 19.50 -6.93 -15.62
N ALA A 52 20.35 -6.61 -14.65
CA ALA A 52 21.76 -6.25 -14.85
C ALA A 52 22.75 -7.21 -14.20
N HIS A 53 22.41 -7.80 -13.06
CA HIS A 53 23.35 -8.56 -12.22
C HIS A 53 22.76 -9.89 -11.71
N GLN A 54 23.66 -10.78 -11.35
CA GLN A 54 23.42 -11.93 -10.49
C GLN A 54 23.96 -11.59 -9.09
N HIS A 55 23.11 -11.69 -8.10
CA HIS A 55 23.41 -11.49 -6.68
C HIS A 55 23.45 -12.84 -5.97
N GLN A 56 24.59 -13.22 -5.41
CA GLN A 56 24.69 -14.41 -4.58
C GLN A 56 24.18 -14.07 -3.17
N VAL A 57 22.92 -14.39 -2.89
CA VAL A 57 22.27 -14.05 -1.60
C VAL A 57 22.57 -15.02 -0.49
N ALA A 58 23.07 -16.20 -0.82
CA ALA A 58 23.65 -17.17 0.12
C ALA A 58 24.64 -18.07 -0.64
N ALA A 59 25.75 -18.42 0.00
CA ALA A 59 26.82 -19.25 -0.59
C ALA A 59 27.41 -20.21 0.42
N TYR A 60 27.87 -21.37 -0.06
CA TYR A 60 28.67 -22.33 0.67
C TYR A 60 29.85 -22.76 -0.19
N GLY A 61 31.04 -22.80 0.40
CA GLY A 61 32.29 -23.16 -0.28
C GLY A 61 32.95 -22.02 -1.06
N VAL A 62 32.28 -20.87 -1.20
CA VAL A 62 32.81 -19.62 -1.78
C VAL A 62 32.32 -18.43 -0.98
N VAL A 63 32.98 -17.30 -1.17
CA VAL A 63 32.48 -16.01 -0.66
C VAL A 63 31.43 -15.51 -1.62
N ALA A 64 30.27 -15.12 -1.08
CA ALA A 64 29.18 -14.56 -1.90
C ALA A 64 29.64 -13.25 -2.58
N ASP A 65 29.33 -13.12 -3.86
CA ASP A 65 29.72 -11.98 -4.70
C ASP A 65 28.60 -11.61 -5.67
N ILE A 66 28.81 -10.54 -6.41
CA ILE A 66 27.92 -10.03 -7.47
C ILE A 66 28.66 -10.12 -8.79
N CYS A 67 28.07 -10.75 -9.79
CA CYS A 67 28.62 -10.74 -11.14
C CYS A 67 27.65 -10.11 -12.15
N SER A 68 28.18 -9.70 -13.31
CA SER A 68 27.33 -9.21 -14.38
C SER A 68 26.40 -10.32 -14.87
N ARG A 69 25.17 -9.96 -15.27
CA ARG A 69 24.24 -10.93 -15.85
C ARG A 69 24.80 -11.60 -17.13
N GLN A 70 25.66 -10.88 -17.84
CA GLN A 70 26.27 -11.39 -19.09
C GLN A 70 27.26 -12.53 -18.84
N ASP A 71 27.99 -12.46 -17.73
CA ASP A 71 28.97 -13.47 -17.34
C ASP A 71 28.30 -14.65 -16.58
N SER A 72 27.10 -14.47 -16.08
CA SER A 72 26.39 -15.42 -15.24
C SER A 72 25.98 -16.69 -16.00
N MET A 73 26.49 -17.86 -15.59
CA MET A 73 26.01 -19.15 -16.06
C MET A 73 24.52 -19.36 -15.72
N CYS A 74 24.09 -18.94 -14.52
CA CYS A 74 22.71 -19.07 -14.06
C CYS A 74 21.73 -18.21 -14.87
N ALA A 75 22.16 -17.05 -15.36
CA ALA A 75 21.33 -16.18 -16.20
C ALA A 75 21.05 -16.79 -17.58
N ILE A 76 21.97 -17.63 -18.11
CA ILE A 76 21.80 -18.33 -19.39
C ILE A 76 20.61 -19.31 -19.29
N VAL A 77 20.47 -20.03 -18.17
CA VAL A 77 19.45 -21.07 -17.96
C VAL A 77 18.19 -20.57 -17.25
N LEU A 78 18.17 -19.34 -16.79
CA LEU A 78 17.06 -18.77 -16.02
C LEU A 78 15.71 -18.83 -16.77
N ARG A 79 15.75 -18.65 -18.10
CA ARG A 79 14.56 -18.66 -18.96
C ARG A 79 13.96 -20.04 -19.14
N ASP A 80 14.77 -21.09 -19.04
CA ASP A 80 14.28 -22.47 -19.20
C ASP A 80 13.36 -22.86 -18.06
N ALA A 81 13.44 -22.18 -16.90
CA ALA A 81 12.67 -22.40 -15.68
C ALA A 81 12.59 -23.90 -15.29
N ARG A 82 13.66 -24.63 -15.51
CA ARG A 82 13.77 -26.07 -15.26
C ARG A 82 15.15 -26.44 -14.73
N HIS A 83 15.23 -27.61 -14.16
CA HIS A 83 16.50 -28.22 -13.75
C HIS A 83 17.48 -28.33 -14.91
N VAL A 84 18.72 -27.95 -14.66
CA VAL A 84 19.82 -28.05 -15.62
C VAL A 84 20.94 -28.88 -15.00
N LEU A 85 21.44 -29.85 -15.72
CA LEU A 85 22.59 -30.67 -15.33
C LEU A 85 23.61 -30.63 -16.48
N VAL A 86 24.88 -30.34 -16.13
CA VAL A 86 26.01 -30.24 -17.07
C VAL A 86 27.19 -30.95 -16.46
N ASP A 87 27.53 -32.12 -17.00
CA ASP A 87 28.61 -32.99 -16.50
C ASP A 87 30.01 -32.41 -16.77
N ASP A 88 30.16 -31.71 -17.91
CA ASP A 88 31.36 -30.98 -18.29
C ASP A 88 31.01 -29.70 -19.05
N ALA A 89 31.16 -28.57 -18.38
CA ALA A 89 30.82 -27.24 -18.91
C ALA A 89 31.69 -26.82 -20.13
N ARG A 90 32.85 -27.46 -20.34
CA ARG A 90 33.73 -27.15 -21.47
C ARG A 90 33.18 -27.61 -22.81
N VAL A 91 32.35 -28.66 -22.80
CA VAL A 91 31.75 -29.24 -24.00
C VAL A 91 30.29 -28.87 -24.21
N ASP A 92 29.67 -28.15 -23.24
CA ASP A 92 28.31 -27.63 -23.36
C ASP A 92 28.35 -26.31 -24.15
N GLU A 93 27.63 -26.24 -25.26
CA GLU A 93 27.62 -25.07 -26.18
C GLU A 93 27.19 -23.78 -25.48
N ARG A 94 26.37 -23.85 -24.41
CA ARG A 94 25.88 -22.73 -23.65
C ARG A 94 26.97 -22.09 -22.77
N PHE A 95 27.95 -22.91 -22.32
CA PHE A 95 28.89 -22.53 -21.28
C PHE A 95 30.37 -22.55 -21.71
N ALA A 96 30.72 -23.22 -22.77
CA ALA A 96 32.13 -23.42 -23.21
C ALA A 96 32.94 -22.12 -23.32
N ALA A 97 32.30 -21.01 -23.70
CA ALA A 97 32.92 -19.66 -23.82
C ALA A 97 32.72 -18.79 -22.59
N ASN A 98 32.04 -19.27 -21.53
CA ASN A 98 31.75 -18.47 -20.35
C ASN A 98 33.02 -18.23 -19.49
N PRO A 99 33.24 -17.00 -18.96
CA PRO A 99 34.42 -16.67 -18.15
C PRO A 99 34.64 -17.57 -16.93
N PHE A 100 33.57 -18.10 -16.33
CA PHE A 100 33.64 -19.07 -15.23
C PHE A 100 34.09 -20.46 -15.68
N VAL A 101 34.09 -20.76 -16.97
CA VAL A 101 34.52 -22.06 -17.54
C VAL A 101 35.90 -21.93 -18.19
N THR A 102 36.19 -20.80 -18.88
CA THR A 102 37.46 -20.61 -19.60
C THR A 102 38.65 -20.42 -18.67
N GLY A 103 38.43 -20.04 -17.40
CA GLY A 103 39.49 -19.79 -16.41
C GLY A 103 39.80 -18.31 -16.22
N GLU A 104 39.01 -17.41 -16.78
CA GLU A 104 39.12 -15.98 -16.59
C GLU A 104 38.62 -15.56 -15.18
N LEU A 105 37.44 -16.05 -14.77
CA LEU A 105 36.86 -15.82 -13.45
C LEU A 105 36.95 -17.06 -12.55
N ALA A 106 36.73 -18.27 -13.10
CA ALA A 106 36.84 -19.54 -12.36
C ALA A 106 37.11 -20.69 -13.36
N ARG A 107 37.20 -21.93 -12.83
CA ARG A 107 37.41 -23.15 -13.63
C ARG A 107 36.33 -24.18 -13.40
N ILE A 108 35.07 -23.77 -13.51
CA ILE A 108 33.92 -24.63 -13.34
C ILE A 108 33.91 -25.69 -14.44
N ARG A 109 33.74 -26.96 -14.04
CA ARG A 109 33.59 -28.10 -14.92
C ARG A 109 32.22 -28.74 -14.79
N PHE A 110 31.85 -29.08 -13.57
CA PHE A 110 30.53 -29.60 -13.26
C PHE A 110 29.60 -28.45 -12.86
N TYR A 111 28.36 -28.42 -13.35
CA TYR A 111 27.34 -27.43 -12.97
C TYR A 111 25.96 -28.09 -12.98
N ALA A 112 25.21 -27.87 -11.89
CA ALA A 112 23.78 -28.19 -11.86
C ALA A 112 23.01 -27.06 -11.19
N SER A 113 21.78 -26.80 -11.65
CA SER A 113 20.95 -25.75 -11.08
C SER A 113 19.47 -26.07 -11.16
N SER A 114 18.74 -25.61 -10.15
CA SER A 114 17.29 -25.64 -10.09
C SER A 114 16.75 -24.22 -9.96
N PRO A 115 15.69 -23.86 -10.71
CA PRO A 115 15.15 -22.50 -10.70
C PRO A 115 14.44 -22.18 -9.39
N LEU A 116 14.52 -20.93 -8.97
CA LEU A 116 13.70 -20.35 -7.90
C LEU A 116 12.46 -19.74 -8.53
N ILE A 117 11.34 -20.43 -8.43
CA ILE A 117 10.06 -20.03 -9.05
C ILE A 117 9.12 -19.56 -7.95
N THR A 118 8.66 -18.31 -8.05
CA THR A 118 7.69 -17.74 -7.10
C THR A 118 6.32 -18.41 -7.23
N PRO A 119 5.42 -18.28 -6.26
CA PRO A 119 4.04 -18.77 -6.36
C PRO A 119 3.28 -18.27 -7.59
N GLU A 120 3.64 -17.10 -8.12
CA GLU A 120 3.07 -16.53 -9.35
C GLU A 120 3.69 -17.12 -10.64
N GLY A 121 4.63 -18.08 -10.51
CA GLY A 121 5.28 -18.72 -11.65
C GLY A 121 6.45 -17.92 -12.26
N ILE A 122 6.98 -16.92 -11.56
CA ILE A 122 8.10 -16.08 -12.04
C ILE A 122 9.42 -16.68 -11.56
N SER A 123 10.35 -16.98 -12.49
CA SER A 123 11.70 -17.41 -12.15
C SER A 123 12.56 -16.20 -11.77
N ILE A 124 12.96 -16.11 -10.48
CA ILE A 124 13.71 -14.98 -9.91
C ILE A 124 15.20 -15.28 -9.76
N GLY A 125 15.62 -16.52 -9.91
CA GLY A 125 16.99 -16.94 -9.71
C GLY A 125 17.17 -18.46 -9.74
N THR A 126 18.24 -18.93 -9.15
CA THR A 126 18.57 -20.36 -9.11
C THR A 126 19.24 -20.76 -7.80
N LEU A 127 19.01 -21.99 -7.36
CA LEU A 127 19.95 -22.71 -6.48
C LEU A 127 20.87 -23.54 -7.37
N CYS A 128 22.15 -23.24 -7.37
CA CYS A 128 23.13 -23.98 -8.16
C CYS A 128 24.21 -24.64 -7.31
N VAL A 129 24.74 -25.71 -7.81
CA VAL A 129 25.89 -26.44 -7.29
C VAL A 129 26.92 -26.61 -8.41
N PHE A 130 28.20 -26.52 -8.07
CA PHE A 130 29.28 -26.64 -9.06
C PHE A 130 30.59 -27.13 -8.47
N ALA A 131 31.48 -27.62 -9.34
CA ALA A 131 32.83 -28.07 -8.97
C ALA A 131 33.82 -27.78 -10.12
N GLU A 132 35.12 -27.78 -9.78
CA GLU A 132 36.23 -27.63 -10.72
C GLU A 132 36.58 -28.97 -11.42
N GLU A 133 35.99 -30.06 -10.97
CA GLU A 133 36.10 -31.38 -11.57
C GLU A 133 34.81 -31.72 -12.31
N THR A 134 34.90 -32.55 -13.34
CA THR A 134 33.70 -33.09 -14.05
C THR A 134 32.96 -34.04 -13.11
N GLY A 135 31.64 -34.06 -13.24
CA GLY A 135 30.78 -34.89 -12.39
C GLY A 135 29.40 -35.05 -12.97
N THR A 136 28.53 -35.75 -12.27
CA THR A 136 27.13 -35.88 -12.60
C THR A 136 26.31 -36.02 -11.31
N LEU A 137 25.01 -35.84 -11.41
CA LEU A 137 24.07 -36.10 -10.31
C LEU A 137 23.23 -37.35 -10.62
N THR A 138 22.94 -38.12 -9.58
CA THR A 138 21.89 -39.13 -9.67
C THR A 138 20.51 -38.46 -9.79
N ALA A 139 19.51 -39.23 -10.21
CA ALA A 139 18.12 -38.75 -10.26
C ALA A 139 17.64 -38.29 -8.84
N GLU A 140 18.07 -38.96 -7.79
CA GLU A 140 17.75 -38.62 -6.40
C GLU A 140 18.41 -37.31 -5.98
N GLN A 141 19.67 -37.08 -6.37
CA GLN A 141 20.39 -35.83 -6.08
C GLN A 141 19.78 -34.65 -6.87
N SER A 142 19.42 -34.84 -8.12
CA SER A 142 18.71 -33.83 -8.93
C SER A 142 17.36 -33.48 -8.31
N ALA A 143 16.56 -34.47 -7.90
CA ALA A 143 15.28 -34.24 -7.23
C ALA A 143 15.46 -33.52 -5.86
N ALA A 144 16.54 -33.87 -5.13
CA ALA A 144 16.87 -33.19 -3.88
C ALA A 144 17.23 -31.70 -4.12
N LEU A 145 17.97 -31.37 -5.18
CA LEU A 145 18.31 -30.00 -5.55
C LEU A 145 17.05 -29.19 -5.91
N ASP A 146 16.12 -29.80 -6.67
CA ASP A 146 14.82 -29.18 -6.99
C ASP A 146 14.01 -28.90 -5.73
N LEU A 147 13.94 -29.86 -4.80
CA LEU A 147 13.23 -29.68 -3.53
C LEU A 147 13.84 -28.55 -2.71
N LEU A 148 15.17 -28.49 -2.63
CA LEU A 148 15.87 -27.43 -1.90
C LEU A 148 15.66 -26.04 -2.55
N ALA A 149 15.57 -25.97 -3.88
CA ALA A 149 15.20 -24.74 -4.58
C ALA A 149 13.78 -24.28 -4.22
N CYS A 150 12.80 -25.19 -4.15
CA CYS A 150 11.47 -24.89 -3.65
C CYS A 150 11.51 -24.38 -2.20
N GLN A 151 12.29 -25.03 -1.32
CA GLN A 151 12.46 -24.58 0.08
C GLN A 151 13.13 -23.21 0.18
N ALA A 152 14.05 -22.88 -0.73
CA ALA A 152 14.64 -21.55 -0.77
C ALA A 152 13.59 -20.47 -1.10
N VAL A 153 12.67 -20.76 -2.00
CA VAL A 153 11.52 -19.88 -2.31
C VAL A 153 10.61 -19.73 -1.08
N GLU A 154 10.30 -20.81 -0.37
CA GLU A 154 9.49 -20.76 0.86
C GLU A 154 10.14 -19.86 1.94
N VAL A 155 11.46 -19.93 2.10
CA VAL A 155 12.19 -19.03 3.01
C VAL A 155 12.06 -17.57 2.57
N LEU A 156 12.16 -17.29 1.28
CA LEU A 156 11.98 -15.94 0.73
C LEU A 156 10.54 -15.43 0.95
N GLU A 157 9.53 -16.28 0.73
CA GLU A 157 8.13 -15.93 1.00
C GLU A 157 7.88 -15.64 2.48
N LEU A 158 8.40 -16.48 3.37
CA LEU A 158 8.27 -16.25 4.81
C LEU A 158 8.93 -14.92 5.22
N ARG A 159 10.10 -14.59 4.69
CA ARG A 159 10.76 -13.29 4.89
C ARG A 159 9.87 -12.15 4.42
N ARG A 160 9.32 -12.22 3.21
CA ARG A 160 8.41 -11.22 2.64
C ARG A 160 7.21 -10.96 3.55
N LEU A 161 6.50 -12.05 3.93
CA LEU A 161 5.34 -11.96 4.82
C LEU A 161 5.69 -11.40 6.20
N THR A 162 6.84 -11.77 6.75
CA THR A 162 7.32 -11.25 8.04
C THR A 162 7.60 -9.75 7.97
N LEU A 163 8.21 -9.27 6.88
CA LEU A 163 8.47 -7.84 6.67
C LEU A 163 7.17 -7.05 6.49
N GLU A 164 6.21 -7.59 5.75
CA GLU A 164 4.87 -7.00 5.57
C GLU A 164 4.12 -6.91 6.90
N LEU A 165 4.10 -8.00 7.67
CA LEU A 165 3.47 -8.04 8.99
C LEU A 165 4.13 -7.04 9.96
N ALA A 166 5.46 -6.98 9.99
CA ALA A 166 6.19 -6.02 10.82
C ALA A 166 5.90 -4.57 10.41
N ARG A 167 5.72 -4.29 9.12
CA ARG A 167 5.31 -2.98 8.61
C ARG A 167 3.89 -2.64 9.06
N SER A 168 2.95 -3.57 8.87
CA SER A 168 1.56 -3.40 9.29
C SER A 168 1.43 -3.17 10.79
N ASN A 169 2.14 -3.95 11.61
CA ASN A 169 2.16 -3.78 13.07
C ASN A 169 2.73 -2.42 13.50
N ARG A 170 3.79 -1.94 12.84
CA ARG A 170 4.32 -0.59 13.14
C ARG A 170 3.33 0.51 12.78
N GLN A 171 2.64 0.39 11.65
CA GLN A 171 1.59 1.33 11.25
C GLN A 171 0.44 1.33 12.26
N LEU A 172 -0.01 0.16 12.72
CA LEU A 172 -1.06 0.01 13.73
C LEU A 172 -0.65 0.60 15.07
N ALA A 173 0.57 0.34 15.55
CA ALA A 173 1.09 0.90 16.79
C ALA A 173 1.17 2.44 16.74
N HIS A 174 1.64 2.99 15.62
CA HIS A 174 1.71 4.43 15.40
C HIS A 174 0.29 5.06 15.36
N PHE A 175 -0.64 4.39 14.69
CA PHE A 175 -2.06 4.76 14.68
C PHE A 175 -2.66 4.81 16.10
N ALA A 176 -2.51 3.71 16.88
CA ALA A 176 -3.03 3.62 18.25
C ALA A 176 -2.44 4.69 19.17
N GLY A 177 -1.14 4.99 19.04
CA GLY A 177 -0.48 6.06 19.79
C GLY A 177 -1.07 7.44 19.50
N ARG A 178 -1.27 7.77 18.22
CA ARG A 178 -1.88 9.05 17.81
C ARG A 178 -3.33 9.17 18.24
N VAL A 179 -4.12 8.13 18.05
CA VAL A 179 -5.52 8.09 18.51
C VAL A 179 -5.61 8.34 20.02
N SER A 180 -4.77 7.69 20.80
CA SER A 180 -4.74 7.88 22.26
C SER A 180 -4.39 9.31 22.65
N HIS A 181 -3.45 9.94 21.95
CA HIS A 181 -3.08 11.34 22.17
C HIS A 181 -4.23 12.28 21.82
N ASP A 182 -4.87 12.07 20.65
CA ASP A 182 -5.90 12.96 20.13
C ASP A 182 -7.26 12.80 20.83
N LEU A 183 -7.50 11.68 21.51
CA LEU A 183 -8.62 11.52 22.44
C LEU A 183 -8.31 12.13 23.82
N ARG A 184 -7.06 12.05 24.29
CA ARG A 184 -6.66 12.60 25.59
C ARG A 184 -6.76 14.13 25.64
N ASN A 185 -6.40 14.82 24.56
CA ASN A 185 -6.40 16.28 24.51
C ASN A 185 -7.79 16.91 24.72
N PRO A 186 -8.85 16.53 23.96
CA PRO A 186 -10.19 17.06 24.22
C PRO A 186 -10.74 16.64 25.59
N LEU A 187 -10.40 15.44 26.08
CA LEU A 187 -10.81 14.99 27.40
C LEU A 187 -10.21 15.88 28.50
N LEU A 188 -8.91 16.20 28.42
CA LEU A 188 -8.27 17.12 29.36
C LEU A 188 -8.86 18.54 29.27
N ALA A 189 -9.21 18.99 28.06
CA ALA A 189 -9.89 20.27 27.87
C ALA A 189 -11.29 20.29 28.54
N ILE A 190 -12.07 19.21 28.40
CA ILE A 190 -13.38 19.03 29.04
C ILE A 190 -13.20 19.14 30.55
N VAL A 191 -12.29 18.37 31.16
CA VAL A 191 -12.04 18.36 32.61
C VAL A 191 -11.62 19.75 33.07
N GLY A 192 -10.65 20.40 32.41
CA GLY A 192 -10.19 21.75 32.79
C GLY A 192 -11.29 22.83 32.67
N HIS A 193 -12.16 22.72 31.65
CA HIS A 193 -13.30 23.64 31.54
C HIS A 193 -14.38 23.38 32.60
N LEU A 194 -14.59 22.13 33.01
CA LEU A 194 -15.51 21.83 34.13
C LEU A 194 -14.97 22.35 35.47
N ASP A 195 -13.66 22.27 35.72
CA ASP A 195 -13.02 22.85 36.89
C ASP A 195 -13.20 24.41 36.92
N LEU A 196 -12.98 25.05 35.76
CA LEU A 196 -13.22 26.48 35.61
C LEU A 196 -14.70 26.89 35.82
N ALA A 197 -15.64 26.02 35.41
CA ALA A 197 -17.06 26.24 35.64
C ALA A 197 -17.40 26.11 37.14
N ALA A 198 -16.82 25.15 37.85
CA ALA A 198 -16.97 24.97 39.28
C ALA A 198 -16.46 26.21 40.09
N GLU A 199 -15.24 26.70 39.74
CA GLU A 199 -14.69 27.93 40.33
C GLU A 199 -15.60 29.13 40.04
N GLY A 200 -16.19 29.25 38.83
CA GLY A 200 -17.10 30.32 38.47
C GLY A 200 -18.40 30.30 39.30
N ILE A 201 -18.92 29.10 39.62
CA ILE A 201 -20.08 28.91 40.49
C ILE A 201 -19.77 29.40 41.93
N GLU A 202 -18.63 28.95 42.47
CA GLU A 202 -18.18 29.33 43.80
C GLU A 202 -17.98 30.86 43.94
N ALA A 203 -17.47 31.49 42.87
CA ALA A 203 -17.25 32.93 42.80
C ALA A 203 -18.51 33.75 42.47
N GLY A 204 -19.64 33.10 42.15
CA GLY A 204 -20.86 33.77 41.69
C GLY A 204 -20.74 34.41 40.29
N ASP A 205 -19.73 34.04 39.48
CA ASP A 205 -19.48 34.59 38.13
C ASP A 205 -20.19 33.70 37.07
N THR A 206 -21.47 34.03 36.82
CA THR A 206 -22.30 33.34 35.86
C THR A 206 -21.77 33.41 34.41
N ALA A 207 -21.11 34.51 34.05
CA ALA A 207 -20.56 34.69 32.70
C ALA A 207 -19.33 33.81 32.48
N ARG A 208 -18.44 33.64 33.47
CA ARG A 208 -17.30 32.73 33.45
C ARG A 208 -17.79 31.28 33.40
N THR A 209 -18.77 30.94 34.21
CA THR A 209 -19.40 29.61 34.25
C THR A 209 -19.97 29.24 32.87
N SER A 210 -20.78 30.13 32.28
CA SER A 210 -21.40 29.87 30.97
C SER A 210 -20.35 29.69 29.88
N ARG A 211 -19.30 30.51 29.81
CA ARG A 211 -18.21 30.35 28.82
C ARG A 211 -17.47 29.03 29.00
N ALA A 212 -17.18 28.64 30.24
CA ALA A 212 -16.50 27.39 30.55
C ALA A 212 -17.34 26.17 30.11
N LEU A 213 -18.65 26.15 30.39
CA LEU A 213 -19.57 25.10 29.97
C LEU A 213 -19.67 25.01 28.44
N THR A 214 -19.80 26.11 27.72
CA THR A 214 -19.81 26.14 26.24
C THR A 214 -18.50 25.60 25.66
N SER A 215 -17.36 25.91 26.31
CA SER A 215 -16.05 25.39 25.88
C SER A 215 -15.92 23.88 26.12
N ALA A 216 -16.44 23.36 27.25
CA ALA A 216 -16.49 21.95 27.56
C ALA A 216 -17.37 21.19 26.56
N GLU A 217 -18.58 21.72 26.26
CA GLU A 217 -19.47 21.17 25.25
C GLU A 217 -18.81 21.08 23.87
N SER A 218 -18.18 22.15 23.43
CA SER A 218 -17.44 22.18 22.17
C SER A 218 -16.29 21.16 22.12
N ALA A 219 -15.61 20.93 23.24
CA ALA A 219 -14.57 19.90 23.33
C ALA A 219 -15.15 18.48 23.28
N ALA A 220 -16.31 18.25 23.91
CA ALA A 220 -17.02 16.97 23.86
C ALA A 220 -17.54 16.65 22.45
N LEU A 221 -18.09 17.61 21.74
CA LEU A 221 -18.52 17.44 20.34
C LEU A 221 -17.33 17.07 19.44
N ARG A 222 -16.21 17.76 19.55
CA ARG A 222 -14.98 17.40 18.80
C ARG A 222 -14.49 15.98 19.11
N MET A 223 -14.60 15.53 20.34
CA MET A 223 -14.26 14.16 20.73
C MET A 223 -15.23 13.13 20.10
N GLY A 224 -16.53 13.45 20.04
CA GLY A 224 -17.54 12.64 19.33
C GLY A 224 -17.21 12.47 17.84
N ASP A 225 -16.87 13.56 17.16
CA ASP A 225 -16.47 13.53 15.74
C ASP A 225 -15.22 12.66 15.53
N THR A 226 -14.25 12.77 16.46
CA THR A 226 -13.05 11.93 16.48
C THR A 226 -13.37 10.46 16.55
N ILE A 227 -14.22 10.07 17.50
CA ILE A 227 -14.62 8.66 17.71
C ILE A 227 -15.39 8.13 16.49
N THR A 228 -16.30 8.94 15.95
CA THR A 228 -17.10 8.56 14.76
C THR A 228 -16.20 8.33 13.54
N GLY A 229 -15.24 9.22 13.30
CA GLY A 229 -14.27 9.05 12.21
C GLY A 229 -13.42 7.78 12.38
N LEU A 230 -12.99 7.48 13.61
CA LEU A 230 -12.21 6.30 13.94
C LEU A 230 -13.00 5.00 13.74
N LEU A 231 -14.25 4.95 14.20
CA LEU A 231 -15.13 3.79 14.02
C LEU A 231 -15.44 3.54 12.55
N SER A 232 -15.65 4.59 11.77
CA SER A 232 -15.85 4.49 10.33
C SER A 232 -14.61 3.91 9.63
N TYR A 233 -13.42 4.37 10.00
CA TYR A 233 -12.16 3.83 9.49
C TYR A 233 -11.96 2.35 9.86
N ALA A 234 -12.23 1.97 11.12
CA ALA A 234 -12.05 0.60 11.60
C ALA A 234 -13.02 -0.40 10.94
N ARG A 235 -14.26 0.02 10.65
CA ARG A 235 -15.26 -0.82 9.96
C ARG A 235 -14.88 -1.13 8.51
N LEU A 236 -14.18 -0.21 7.85
CA LEU A 236 -13.76 -0.37 6.45
C LEU A 236 -12.62 -1.36 6.27
N GLY A 237 -11.78 -1.60 7.28
CA GLY A 237 -10.62 -2.48 7.19
C GLY A 237 -10.91 -3.98 7.04
N GLY A 238 -12.17 -4.42 7.00
CA GLY A 238 -12.50 -5.86 6.98
C GLY A 238 -13.80 -6.27 6.31
N ALA A 239 -14.64 -5.34 5.84
CA ALA A 239 -15.92 -5.66 5.21
C ALA A 239 -15.90 -5.37 3.70
N GLN A 240 -16.43 -6.31 2.90
CA GLN A 240 -16.76 -6.00 1.52
C GLN A 240 -17.96 -5.06 1.50
N PRO A 241 -17.94 -3.94 0.74
CA PRO A 241 -19.07 -3.03 0.64
C PRO A 241 -20.27 -3.74 0.01
N ALA A 242 -21.47 -3.36 0.43
CA ALA A 242 -22.69 -3.84 -0.21
C ALA A 242 -22.73 -3.30 -1.65
N ALA A 243 -23.02 -4.18 -2.61
CA ALA A 243 -23.21 -3.80 -4.02
C ALA A 243 -24.72 -3.67 -4.32
N THR A 244 -25.33 -2.56 -3.91
CA THR A 244 -26.76 -2.29 -4.11
C THR A 244 -26.95 -1.03 -4.95
N PRO A 245 -28.07 -0.90 -5.71
CA PRO A 245 -28.41 0.35 -6.38
C PRO A 245 -28.60 1.47 -5.35
N VAL A 246 -27.92 2.60 -5.55
CA VAL A 246 -27.95 3.79 -4.69
C VAL A 246 -28.42 4.97 -5.52
N PRO A 247 -29.60 5.54 -5.25
CA PRO A 247 -30.08 6.77 -5.91
C PRO A 247 -29.17 7.94 -5.52
N VAL A 248 -28.37 8.43 -6.48
CA VAL A 248 -27.30 9.41 -6.24
C VAL A 248 -27.84 10.69 -5.63
N ARG A 249 -28.92 11.23 -6.17
CA ARG A 249 -29.55 12.48 -5.69
C ARG A 249 -30.04 12.36 -4.24
N THR A 250 -30.64 11.23 -3.87
CA THR A 250 -31.14 10.98 -2.51
C THR A 250 -29.94 10.87 -1.55
N MET A 251 -28.93 10.09 -1.90
CA MET A 251 -27.73 9.92 -1.08
C MET A 251 -27.01 11.26 -0.83
N LEU A 252 -26.90 12.12 -1.84
CA LEU A 252 -26.33 13.47 -1.68
C LEU A 252 -27.22 14.35 -0.79
N ALA A 253 -28.54 14.32 -0.95
CA ALA A 253 -29.45 15.08 -0.11
C ALA A 253 -29.37 14.67 1.36
N ASP A 254 -29.31 13.38 1.65
CA ASP A 254 -29.15 12.84 3.01
C ASP A 254 -27.81 13.25 3.63
N ALA A 255 -26.73 13.18 2.85
CA ALA A 255 -25.41 13.59 3.31
C ALA A 255 -25.35 15.09 3.67
N LEU A 256 -26.01 15.93 2.89
CA LEU A 256 -26.08 17.37 3.15
C LEU A 256 -27.02 17.74 4.30
N ALA A 257 -28.10 16.97 4.49
CA ALA A 257 -28.99 17.15 5.63
C ALA A 257 -28.28 16.93 6.96
N ASP A 258 -27.37 15.94 7.02
CA ASP A 258 -26.55 15.71 8.20
C ASP A 258 -25.56 16.85 8.49
N LEU A 259 -25.18 17.60 7.47
CA LEU A 259 -24.24 18.74 7.59
C LEU A 259 -24.94 20.11 7.71
N ASP A 260 -26.29 20.15 7.78
CA ASP A 260 -27.06 21.39 7.76
C ASP A 260 -26.61 22.38 8.85
N ALA A 261 -26.35 21.92 10.06
CA ALA A 261 -25.86 22.78 11.14
C ALA A 261 -24.48 23.37 10.82
N THR A 262 -23.56 22.57 10.27
CA THR A 262 -22.21 23.00 9.88
C THR A 262 -22.25 24.01 8.76
N ILE A 263 -23.07 23.76 7.73
CA ILE A 263 -23.27 24.64 6.59
C ILE A 263 -23.84 25.99 7.04
N ARG A 264 -24.85 25.98 7.90
CA ARG A 264 -25.45 27.22 8.43
C ARG A 264 -24.51 28.05 9.30
N VAL A 265 -23.78 27.39 10.20
CA VAL A 265 -22.82 28.09 11.10
C VAL A 265 -21.71 28.74 10.30
N ALA A 266 -21.23 28.10 9.25
CA ALA A 266 -20.19 28.63 8.36
C ALA A 266 -20.72 29.60 7.31
N GLU A 267 -22.04 29.84 7.25
CA GLU A 267 -22.71 30.59 6.17
C GLU A 267 -22.34 30.09 4.77
N ALA A 268 -22.12 28.78 4.64
CA ALA A 268 -21.68 28.16 3.41
C ALA A 268 -22.81 28.10 2.37
N THR A 269 -22.44 28.24 1.10
CA THR A 269 -23.34 27.98 -0.03
C THR A 269 -22.94 26.67 -0.68
N VAL A 270 -23.85 25.70 -0.72
CA VAL A 270 -23.63 24.40 -1.35
C VAL A 270 -24.55 24.27 -2.55
N VAL A 271 -23.98 24.03 -3.73
CA VAL A 271 -24.71 23.80 -4.99
C VAL A 271 -24.50 22.37 -5.44
N VAL A 272 -25.59 21.63 -5.66
CA VAL A 272 -25.56 20.23 -6.15
C VAL A 272 -26.01 20.18 -7.58
N ASP A 273 -25.17 19.59 -8.43
CA ASP A 273 -25.46 19.29 -9.83
C ASP A 273 -25.28 17.79 -10.06
N ALA A 274 -26.34 17.02 -9.86
CA ALA A 274 -26.32 15.57 -9.93
C ALA A 274 -27.32 15.03 -10.93
N ALA A 275 -26.92 14.01 -11.69
CA ALA A 275 -27.81 13.22 -12.49
C ALA A 275 -28.86 12.50 -11.62
N ASP A 276 -30.06 12.33 -12.13
CA ASP A 276 -31.12 11.54 -11.49
C ASP A 276 -30.97 10.07 -11.93
N ASP A 277 -29.96 9.41 -11.38
CA ASP A 277 -29.53 8.07 -11.79
C ASP A 277 -29.04 7.30 -10.56
N GLU A 278 -28.81 6.00 -10.71
CA GLU A 278 -28.35 5.10 -9.65
C GLU A 278 -26.91 4.65 -9.89
N LEU A 279 -26.11 4.59 -8.84
CA LEU A 279 -24.82 3.92 -8.84
C LEU A 279 -24.89 2.63 -8.02
N VAL A 280 -24.04 1.64 -8.32
CA VAL A 280 -23.94 0.41 -7.54
C VAL A 280 -22.89 0.62 -6.46
N GLY A 281 -23.27 0.41 -5.18
CA GLY A 281 -22.35 0.58 -4.07
C GLY A 281 -23.02 0.44 -2.70
N ASP A 282 -22.27 0.74 -1.66
CA ASP A 282 -22.76 0.80 -0.28
C ASP A 282 -23.21 2.23 0.06
N ALA A 283 -24.52 2.42 0.17
CA ALA A 283 -25.11 3.74 0.41
C ALA A 283 -24.60 4.42 1.69
N ALA A 284 -24.35 3.64 2.78
CA ALA A 284 -23.86 4.19 4.04
C ALA A 284 -22.41 4.67 3.91
N LEU A 285 -21.55 3.90 3.24
CA LEU A 285 -20.15 4.26 3.02
C LEU A 285 -20.02 5.46 2.07
N LEU A 286 -20.76 5.49 0.99
CA LEU A 286 -20.76 6.59 0.04
C LEU A 286 -21.30 7.89 0.67
N ARG A 287 -22.32 7.81 1.53
CA ARG A 287 -22.82 8.94 2.31
C ARG A 287 -21.72 9.49 3.24
N ILE A 288 -20.99 8.62 3.97
CA ILE A 288 -19.86 9.02 4.82
C ILE A 288 -18.76 9.70 4.00
N LEU A 289 -18.46 9.20 2.81
CA LEU A 289 -17.48 9.80 1.90
C LEU A 289 -17.89 11.22 1.53
N VAL A 290 -19.13 11.42 1.07
CA VAL A 290 -19.65 12.75 0.69
C VAL A 290 -19.63 13.71 1.88
N GLN A 291 -20.07 13.26 3.06
CA GLN A 291 -20.01 14.03 4.29
C GLN A 291 -18.60 14.52 4.62
N ASN A 292 -17.61 13.62 4.56
CA ASN A 292 -16.21 13.97 4.80
C ASN A 292 -15.69 15.01 3.79
N LEU A 293 -16.01 14.84 2.50
CA LEU A 293 -15.55 15.76 1.46
C LEU A 293 -16.16 17.15 1.63
N VAL A 294 -17.49 17.23 1.83
CA VAL A 294 -18.20 18.51 1.98
C VAL A 294 -17.82 19.19 3.30
N ALA A 295 -17.73 18.46 4.42
CA ALA A 295 -17.30 18.99 5.69
C ALA A 295 -15.89 19.58 5.63
N ASN A 296 -14.95 18.91 4.95
CA ASN A 296 -13.61 19.41 4.70
C ASN A 296 -13.65 20.71 3.87
N ALA A 297 -14.39 20.71 2.77
CA ALA A 297 -14.53 21.87 1.90
C ALA A 297 -15.05 23.12 2.67
N VAL A 298 -16.11 22.96 3.48
CA VAL A 298 -16.64 24.03 4.34
C VAL A 298 -15.60 24.49 5.33
N LYS A 299 -14.99 23.56 6.04
CA LYS A 299 -14.03 23.82 7.11
C LYS A 299 -12.78 24.56 6.64
N TYR A 300 -12.15 24.12 5.56
CA TYR A 300 -10.91 24.71 5.05
C TYR A 300 -11.15 26.05 4.37
N SER A 301 -12.28 26.25 3.69
CA SER A 301 -12.67 27.55 3.16
C SER A 301 -12.92 28.56 4.29
N ALA A 302 -13.71 28.19 5.30
CA ALA A 302 -13.95 29.04 6.47
C ALA A 302 -12.67 29.36 7.25
N GLY A 303 -11.78 28.37 7.42
CA GLY A 303 -10.48 28.53 8.09
C GLY A 303 -9.54 29.51 7.36
N ALA A 304 -9.68 29.63 6.04
CA ALA A 304 -8.97 30.62 5.23
C ALA A 304 -9.61 32.03 5.27
N GLY A 305 -10.68 32.24 6.07
CA GLY A 305 -11.39 33.49 6.15
C GLY A 305 -12.29 33.83 4.95
N VAL A 306 -12.60 32.82 4.10
CA VAL A 306 -13.45 32.96 2.91
C VAL A 306 -14.82 32.38 3.21
N ARG A 307 -15.89 33.04 2.79
CA ARG A 307 -17.23 32.46 2.84
C ARG A 307 -17.27 31.21 1.95
N PRO A 308 -17.55 29.99 2.49
CA PRO A 308 -17.46 28.78 1.74
C PRO A 308 -18.44 28.70 0.57
N GLN A 309 -17.95 28.41 -0.62
CA GLN A 309 -18.72 28.14 -1.82
C GLN A 309 -18.36 26.76 -2.34
N ILE A 310 -19.24 25.80 -2.14
CA ILE A 310 -19.00 24.40 -2.44
C ILE A 310 -19.89 23.98 -3.61
N ARG A 311 -19.30 23.29 -4.58
CA ARG A 311 -20.04 22.67 -5.70
C ARG A 311 -19.84 21.16 -5.68
N VAL A 312 -20.93 20.44 -5.55
CA VAL A 312 -20.94 18.97 -5.65
C VAL A 312 -21.50 18.60 -7.01
N THR A 313 -20.71 17.90 -7.82
CA THR A 313 -21.15 17.43 -9.14
C THR A 313 -21.06 15.91 -9.19
N ALA A 314 -22.13 15.24 -9.61
CA ALA A 314 -22.14 13.80 -9.84
C ALA A 314 -22.60 13.51 -11.28
N ARG A 315 -21.74 12.84 -12.05
CA ARG A 315 -21.97 12.52 -13.46
C ARG A 315 -21.66 11.05 -13.69
N ARG A 316 -22.41 10.45 -14.61
CA ARG A 316 -22.13 9.14 -15.14
C ARG A 316 -21.54 9.31 -16.54
N ASP A 317 -20.33 8.79 -16.74
CA ASP A 317 -19.74 8.53 -18.04
C ASP A 317 -20.02 7.07 -18.42
N ASP A 318 -19.78 6.65 -19.68
CA ASP A 318 -20.18 5.33 -20.19
C ASP A 318 -19.79 4.15 -19.30
N ASP A 319 -18.60 4.18 -18.68
CA ASP A 319 -18.04 3.09 -17.88
C ASP A 319 -17.70 3.50 -16.42
N ALA A 320 -18.00 4.72 -15.99
CA ALA A 320 -17.63 5.20 -14.66
C ALA A 320 -18.58 6.27 -14.11
N TRP A 321 -18.70 6.30 -12.78
CA TRP A 321 -19.25 7.43 -12.05
C TRP A 321 -18.14 8.38 -11.62
N SER A 322 -18.32 9.67 -11.86
CA SER A 322 -17.46 10.75 -11.37
C SER A 322 -18.24 11.62 -10.39
N LEU A 323 -17.77 11.70 -9.15
CA LEU A 323 -18.28 12.63 -8.16
C LEU A 323 -17.17 13.63 -7.82
N THR A 324 -17.45 14.92 -7.96
CA THR A 324 -16.49 15.99 -7.63
C THR A 324 -17.05 16.89 -6.56
N VAL A 325 -16.18 17.33 -5.65
CA VAL A 325 -16.45 18.39 -4.68
C VAL A 325 -15.42 19.48 -4.89
N ASP A 326 -15.88 20.66 -5.34
CA ASP A 326 -15.07 21.84 -5.56
C ASP A 326 -15.29 22.83 -4.41
N ASP A 327 -14.24 23.40 -3.88
CA ASP A 327 -14.28 24.46 -2.89
C ASP A 327 -13.57 25.73 -3.39
N ASN A 328 -13.74 26.83 -2.66
CA ASN A 328 -13.05 28.10 -2.86
C ASN A 328 -12.03 28.40 -1.78
N GLY A 329 -11.52 27.38 -1.10
CA GLY A 329 -10.53 27.48 -0.03
C GLY A 329 -9.10 27.72 -0.55
N PRO A 330 -8.09 27.42 0.27
CA PRO A 330 -6.69 27.69 -0.08
C PRO A 330 -6.11 26.71 -1.12
N GLY A 331 -6.84 25.63 -1.47
CA GLY A 331 -6.33 24.56 -2.32
C GLY A 331 -5.32 23.66 -1.61
N ILE A 332 -4.74 22.71 -2.35
CA ILE A 332 -3.74 21.76 -1.83
C ILE A 332 -2.53 21.75 -2.78
N ALA A 333 -1.35 22.08 -2.25
CA ALA A 333 -0.12 22.11 -3.02
C ALA A 333 0.19 20.74 -3.67
N PRO A 334 0.65 20.69 -4.94
CA PRO A 334 0.87 19.43 -5.65
C PRO A 334 1.68 18.37 -4.89
N PRO A 335 2.77 18.70 -4.14
CA PRO A 335 3.53 17.69 -3.40
C PRO A 335 2.76 17.04 -2.24
N LEU A 336 1.67 17.66 -1.78
CA LEU A 336 0.86 17.18 -0.65
C LEU A 336 -0.36 16.38 -1.11
N ARG A 337 -0.76 16.45 -2.39
CA ARG A 337 -2.03 15.88 -2.90
C ARG A 337 -2.16 14.37 -2.68
N GLU A 338 -1.08 13.63 -2.77
CA GLU A 338 -1.08 12.20 -2.44
C GLU A 338 -1.01 11.96 -0.93
N ARG A 339 -0.20 12.75 -0.23
CA ARG A 339 0.07 12.57 1.20
C ARG A 339 -1.11 12.88 2.10
N VAL A 340 -1.99 13.82 1.73
CA VAL A 340 -3.18 14.16 2.54
C VAL A 340 -4.21 13.04 2.64
N PHE A 341 -4.07 11.99 1.84
CA PHE A 341 -4.84 10.76 1.97
C PHE A 341 -4.21 9.74 2.94
N ASP A 342 -2.99 9.96 3.40
CA ASP A 342 -2.38 9.09 4.40
C ASP A 342 -3.03 9.34 5.76
N VAL A 343 -3.16 8.29 6.55
CA VAL A 343 -3.83 8.36 7.85
C VAL A 343 -3.12 9.35 8.76
N MET A 344 -3.88 10.32 9.29
CA MET A 344 -3.38 11.37 10.19
C MET A 344 -2.38 12.36 9.56
N GLU A 345 -2.27 12.40 8.22
CA GLU A 345 -1.57 13.49 7.55
C GLU A 345 -2.46 14.74 7.53
N ARG A 346 -1.83 15.87 7.81
CA ARG A 346 -2.44 17.21 7.74
C ARG A 346 -1.58 18.02 6.79
N GLY A 347 -2.16 18.50 5.70
CA GLY A 347 -1.47 19.46 4.83
C GLY A 347 -1.09 20.73 5.63
N ASP A 348 -0.43 21.68 4.99
CA ASP A 348 -0.01 22.98 5.59
C ASP A 348 -1.21 23.88 6.03
N ALA A 349 -2.29 23.29 6.48
CA ALA A 349 -3.57 23.94 6.75
C ALA A 349 -3.64 24.67 8.11
N GLY A 350 -2.50 25.10 8.66
CA GLY A 350 -2.44 25.92 9.89
C GLY A 350 -3.18 25.29 11.09
N ASP A 351 -3.82 26.13 11.91
CA ASP A 351 -4.56 25.72 13.12
C ASP A 351 -5.97 25.15 12.88
N VAL A 352 -6.33 24.77 11.65
CA VAL A 352 -7.66 24.20 11.35
C VAL A 352 -7.78 22.83 12.04
N PRO A 353 -8.70 22.65 13.02
CA PRO A 353 -8.76 21.44 13.84
C PRO A 353 -9.18 20.21 13.02
N GLY A 354 -8.58 19.05 13.26
CA GLY A 354 -8.98 17.78 12.63
C GLY A 354 -7.91 16.71 12.73
N LEU A 355 -8.34 15.44 12.71
CA LEU A 355 -7.49 14.25 12.92
C LEU A 355 -6.70 13.79 11.70
N GLY A 356 -6.99 14.29 10.48
CA GLY A 356 -6.39 13.75 9.27
C GLY A 356 -6.90 12.33 8.89
N ILE A 357 -8.05 11.90 9.43
CA ILE A 357 -8.65 10.59 9.12
C ILE A 357 -9.66 10.70 7.98
N GLY A 358 -10.32 11.84 7.80
CA GLY A 358 -11.43 11.99 6.86
C GLY A 358 -11.07 11.65 5.41
N LEU A 359 -9.95 12.18 4.88
CA LEU A 359 -9.51 11.89 3.52
C LEU A 359 -8.97 10.45 3.39
N ALA A 360 -8.29 9.92 4.42
CA ALA A 360 -7.87 8.53 4.46
C ALA A 360 -9.09 7.58 4.41
N THR A 361 -10.16 7.90 5.14
CA THR A 361 -11.45 7.17 5.06
C THR A 361 -12.04 7.25 3.66
N CYS A 362 -12.01 8.42 3.01
CA CYS A 362 -12.48 8.58 1.63
C CYS A 362 -11.70 7.71 0.65
N ARG A 363 -10.37 7.60 0.79
CA ARG A 363 -9.53 6.71 -0.04
C ARG A 363 -9.93 5.25 0.16
N LEU A 364 -10.06 4.78 1.39
CA LEU A 364 -10.49 3.40 1.69
C LEU A 364 -11.88 3.08 1.12
N ILE A 365 -12.83 4.01 1.23
CA ILE A 365 -14.17 3.83 0.66
C ILE A 365 -14.09 3.74 -0.87
N ALA A 366 -13.29 4.60 -1.51
CA ALA A 366 -13.10 4.56 -2.95
C ALA A 366 -12.49 3.23 -3.41
N GLU A 367 -11.41 2.78 -2.76
CA GLU A 367 -10.72 1.52 -3.06
C GLU A 367 -11.63 0.30 -2.83
N ALA A 368 -12.42 0.30 -1.74
CA ALA A 368 -13.38 -0.76 -1.46
C ALA A 368 -14.49 -0.88 -2.55
N HIS A 369 -14.77 0.21 -3.25
CA HIS A 369 -15.69 0.26 -4.40
C HIS A 369 -14.97 0.14 -5.76
N ASN A 370 -13.75 -0.40 -5.81
CA ASN A 370 -12.93 -0.53 -7.02
C ASN A 370 -12.70 0.80 -7.76
N GLY A 371 -12.73 1.91 -7.02
CA GLY A 371 -12.55 3.26 -7.51
C GLY A 371 -11.26 3.91 -7.03
N ARG A 372 -11.14 5.19 -7.31
CA ARG A 372 -10.03 6.00 -6.80
C ARG A 372 -10.48 7.42 -6.49
N ILE A 373 -9.76 8.08 -5.59
CA ILE A 373 -9.94 9.49 -5.27
C ILE A 373 -8.66 10.26 -5.62
N ALA A 374 -8.82 11.47 -6.16
CA ALA A 374 -7.70 12.34 -6.54
C ALA A 374 -8.02 13.80 -6.20
N ILE A 375 -6.98 14.64 -6.16
CA ILE A 375 -7.09 16.07 -5.89
C ILE A 375 -6.51 16.85 -7.06
N ASP A 376 -7.30 17.82 -7.55
CA ASP A 376 -6.93 18.79 -8.58
C ASP A 376 -7.21 20.22 -8.07
N ASP A 377 -6.87 21.23 -8.87
CA ASP A 377 -7.29 22.62 -8.62
C ASP A 377 -8.74 22.81 -9.06
N ALA A 378 -9.55 23.50 -8.22
CA ALA A 378 -10.90 23.84 -8.60
C ALA A 378 -10.92 25.01 -9.63
N PRO A 379 -11.87 25.02 -10.58
CA PRO A 379 -11.92 26.08 -11.62
C PRO A 379 -12.07 27.51 -11.09
N GLY A 380 -12.59 27.67 -9.88
CA GLY A 380 -12.77 28.97 -9.21
C GLY A 380 -11.70 29.30 -8.18
N GLY A 381 -10.60 28.55 -8.15
CA GLY A 381 -9.64 28.53 -7.02
C GLY A 381 -10.07 27.51 -5.97
N GLY A 382 -9.17 27.13 -5.04
CA GLY A 382 -9.42 26.11 -4.04
C GLY A 382 -9.10 24.69 -4.52
N ALA A 383 -9.63 23.67 -3.83
CA ALA A 383 -9.39 22.28 -4.16
C ALA A 383 -10.59 21.63 -4.88
N ARG A 384 -10.28 20.73 -5.79
CA ARG A 384 -11.23 19.79 -6.40
C ARG A 384 -10.88 18.38 -5.94
N LEU A 385 -11.75 17.75 -5.17
CA LEU A 385 -11.66 16.34 -4.85
C LEU A 385 -12.54 15.56 -5.82
N ARG A 386 -11.93 14.59 -6.53
CA ARG A 386 -12.60 13.77 -7.55
C ARG A 386 -12.57 12.31 -7.14
N LEU A 387 -13.76 11.74 -6.93
CA LEU A 387 -13.99 10.31 -6.82
C LEU A 387 -14.36 9.75 -8.17
N THR A 388 -13.74 8.65 -8.57
CA THR A 388 -14.12 7.87 -9.77
C THR A 388 -14.44 6.45 -9.33
N LEU A 389 -15.63 5.96 -9.61
CA LEU A 389 -16.07 4.59 -9.36
C LEU A 389 -16.36 3.92 -10.70
N LEU A 390 -15.89 2.68 -10.90
CA LEU A 390 -16.23 1.92 -12.09
C LEU A 390 -17.72 1.59 -12.07
N ALA A 391 -18.40 1.85 -13.17
CA ALA A 391 -19.80 1.45 -13.33
C ALA A 391 -19.84 -0.06 -13.61
N GLU A 392 -20.17 -0.87 -12.60
CA GLU A 392 -20.53 -2.26 -12.88
C GLU A 392 -21.76 -2.30 -13.78
N ARG A 393 -21.64 -2.96 -14.93
CA ARG A 393 -22.81 -3.27 -15.75
C ARG A 393 -23.70 -4.21 -14.96
N ALA A 394 -24.90 -3.78 -14.64
CA ALA A 394 -25.94 -4.67 -14.14
C ALA A 394 -26.16 -5.79 -15.17
N GLY A 395 -25.63 -6.99 -14.88
CA GLY A 395 -25.83 -8.18 -15.70
C GLY A 395 -24.70 -8.45 -16.71
N GLY A 396 -23.62 -9.03 -16.25
CA GLY A 396 -22.59 -9.67 -17.06
C GLY A 396 -22.13 -10.94 -16.38
N GLU A 397 -22.62 -12.09 -16.85
CA GLU A 397 -22.04 -13.40 -16.58
C GLU A 397 -20.53 -13.35 -16.88
N LEU A 398 -19.74 -13.82 -15.93
CA LEU A 398 -18.33 -14.11 -16.13
C LEU A 398 -18.20 -15.11 -17.29
N PRO A 399 -17.37 -14.86 -18.31
CA PRO A 399 -17.02 -15.91 -19.26
C PRO A 399 -16.21 -16.99 -18.54
N ALA A 400 -16.63 -18.24 -18.76
CA ALA A 400 -16.10 -19.48 -18.19
C ALA A 400 -14.61 -19.72 -18.57
#